data_6c712f495c54ec9c5923f27314fbfc8d
#
_entry.id   6c712f495c54ec9c5923f27314fbfc8d
#
_cell.length_a   1.000
_cell.length_b   1.000
_cell.length_c   1.000
_cell.angle_alpha   90.00
_cell.angle_beta   90.00
_cell.angle_gamma   90.00
#
_symmetry.space_group_name_H-M   'P 1'
#
loop_
_entity.id
_entity.type
_entity.pdbx_description
1 polymer ?
#
loop_
_entity_poly.entity_id
_entity_poly.type
_entity_poly.pdbx_seq_one_letter_code
_entity_poly.pdbx_strand_id
1 'polypeptide(L)'
;MKIFDGHNDILNKITGSPDPLNAKAFLESGPGQMDFPRALQAGFVGGFFAVYTSNPPTVPSSEARTVLSDEGYQVIIPPPLPYNYAHQSVLKMIDLMEKIEEESQGRLKIVTNYQELEACLENHVMAAVLHLEGAEPILPNLENLDFFYQKGMRSLGITWSRPNAFGSGVPFAYPSSPDTGPGLTDAGKKLVAKCDEMGVMLDLAHLNEKGFWDAAELSSAPLVSTHSAAWGIIPKARNLTDDQLKAIRDSNGVAGIIFSVNDIDGGKRPKHDAPITTIIDHIRYLADL
;
A
#
# COMPACT_ATOMS: atom_id res chain seq x y z
N MET A 1 12.33 18.81 8.93
CA MET A 1 11.82 17.54 9.51
C MET A 1 12.13 16.45 8.50
N LYS A 2 12.64 15.29 8.92
CA LYS A 2 12.80 14.13 8.01
C LYS A 2 11.46 13.40 7.90
N ILE A 3 11.05 13.08 6.67
CA ILE A 3 9.79 12.38 6.37
C ILE A 3 10.15 11.04 5.72
N PHE A 4 9.69 9.94 6.31
CA PHE A 4 9.70 8.63 5.68
C PHE A 4 8.25 8.26 5.32
N ASP A 5 8.00 8.08 4.04
CA ASP A 5 6.65 7.89 3.51
C ASP A 5 6.17 6.45 3.65
N GLY A 6 4.97 6.25 4.20
CA GLY A 6 4.39 4.91 4.36
C GLY A 6 3.95 4.26 3.05
N HIS A 7 3.60 5.06 2.03
CA HIS A 7 3.11 4.52 0.76
C HIS A 7 3.03 5.58 -0.33
N ASN A 8 3.50 5.28 -1.53
CA ASN A 8 3.25 6.11 -2.71
C ASN A 8 3.09 5.27 -3.97
N ASP A 9 2.25 5.79 -4.89
CA ASP A 9 1.88 5.17 -6.16
C ASP A 9 2.60 5.79 -7.37
N ILE A 10 3.76 6.40 -7.19
CA ILE A 10 4.44 7.10 -8.29
C ILE A 10 4.77 6.15 -9.45
N LEU A 11 5.15 4.90 -9.15
CA LEU A 11 5.47 3.91 -10.17
C LEU A 11 4.25 3.55 -11.02
N ASN A 12 3.09 3.34 -10.40
CA ASN A 12 1.84 3.07 -11.11
C ASN A 12 1.45 4.22 -12.03
N LYS A 13 1.63 5.46 -11.58
CA LYS A 13 1.33 6.65 -12.37
C LYS A 13 2.20 6.75 -13.62
N ILE A 14 3.49 6.45 -13.52
CA ILE A 14 4.42 6.52 -14.64
C ILE A 14 4.19 5.35 -15.60
N THR A 15 4.05 4.12 -15.10
CA THR A 15 3.82 2.93 -15.95
C THR A 15 2.47 2.97 -16.68
N GLY A 16 1.50 3.72 -16.18
CA GLY A 16 0.23 4.02 -16.84
C GLY A 16 0.30 5.10 -17.92
N SER A 17 1.46 5.75 -18.11
CA SER A 17 1.66 6.81 -19.10
C SER A 17 2.05 6.24 -20.48
N PRO A 18 2.04 7.06 -21.55
CA PRO A 18 2.52 6.65 -22.87
C PRO A 18 3.99 6.21 -22.91
N ASP A 19 4.83 6.69 -21.96
CA ASP A 19 6.22 6.25 -21.79
C ASP A 19 6.38 5.60 -20.40
N PRO A 20 6.09 4.29 -20.28
CA PRO A 20 5.96 3.61 -19.00
C PRO A 20 7.28 3.39 -18.24
N LEU A 21 8.44 3.59 -18.90
CA LEU A 21 9.76 3.46 -18.29
C LEU A 21 10.50 4.79 -18.21
N ASN A 22 9.79 5.90 -18.20
CA ASN A 22 10.36 7.23 -18.11
C ASN A 22 10.77 7.60 -16.68
N ALA A 23 11.98 7.23 -16.28
CA ALA A 23 12.52 7.58 -14.95
C ALA A 23 12.57 9.10 -14.70
N LYS A 24 12.75 9.92 -15.75
CA LYS A 24 12.76 11.39 -15.66
C LYS A 24 11.39 11.95 -15.19
N ALA A 25 10.29 11.24 -15.45
CA ALA A 25 8.98 11.65 -14.95
C ALA A 25 8.91 11.72 -13.41
N PHE A 26 9.81 11.02 -12.71
CA PHE A 26 9.99 11.16 -11.27
C PHE A 26 11.21 12.03 -10.93
N LEU A 27 12.36 11.82 -11.59
CA LEU A 27 13.64 12.45 -11.24
C LEU A 27 13.71 13.94 -11.55
N GLU A 28 12.87 14.44 -12.45
CA GLU A 28 12.76 15.85 -12.82
C GLU A 28 11.43 16.44 -12.33
N SER A 29 11.36 17.77 -12.22
CA SER A 29 10.09 18.44 -11.87
C SER A 29 9.04 18.25 -12.96
N GLY A 30 7.87 17.77 -12.58
CA GLY A 30 6.80 17.43 -13.51
C GLY A 30 5.39 17.76 -12.99
N PRO A 31 4.37 17.58 -13.82
CA PRO A 31 2.99 17.68 -13.40
C PRO A 31 2.65 16.50 -12.48
N GLY A 32 1.94 16.77 -11.41
CA GLY A 32 1.51 15.73 -10.47
C GLY A 32 1.78 16.10 -9.03
N GLN A 33 1.50 15.17 -8.14
CA GLN A 33 1.55 15.43 -6.70
C GLN A 33 2.95 15.20 -6.12
N MET A 34 3.74 14.31 -6.73
CA MET A 34 5.06 13.91 -6.24
C MET A 34 6.07 13.86 -7.39
N ASP A 35 7.25 14.42 -7.17
CA ASP A 35 8.48 14.22 -7.93
C ASP A 35 9.68 14.32 -7.00
N PHE A 36 10.84 13.85 -7.46
CA PHE A 36 12.05 13.77 -6.67
C PHE A 36 12.53 15.14 -6.12
N PRO A 37 12.58 16.24 -6.93
CA PRO A 37 12.99 17.55 -6.42
C PRO A 37 12.08 18.10 -5.32
N ARG A 38 10.74 18.01 -5.50
CA ARG A 38 9.77 18.48 -4.49
C ARG A 38 9.80 17.62 -3.23
N ALA A 39 9.96 16.30 -3.37
CA ALA A 39 10.09 15.40 -2.25
C ALA A 39 11.31 15.74 -1.38
N LEU A 40 12.49 15.96 -2.01
CA LEU A 40 13.68 16.40 -1.29
C LEU A 40 13.49 17.75 -0.61
N GLN A 41 12.87 18.73 -1.30
CA GLN A 41 12.59 20.05 -0.74
C GLN A 41 11.67 19.96 0.50
N ALA A 42 10.72 19.03 0.50
CA ALA A 42 9.82 18.78 1.64
C ALA A 42 10.49 18.04 2.80
N GLY A 43 11.72 17.56 2.65
CA GLY A 43 12.42 16.77 3.66
C GLY A 43 12.14 15.27 3.60
N PHE A 44 11.66 14.78 2.47
CA PHE A 44 11.44 13.37 2.21
C PHE A 44 12.80 12.64 2.13
N VAL A 45 13.02 11.67 3.00
CA VAL A 45 14.28 10.93 3.08
C VAL A 45 14.16 9.50 2.54
N GLY A 46 12.95 9.02 2.32
CA GLY A 46 12.65 7.70 1.77
C GLY A 46 11.21 7.31 1.98
N GLY A 47 10.84 6.12 1.53
CA GLY A 47 9.50 5.59 1.68
C GLY A 47 9.30 4.24 0.98
N PHE A 48 8.06 3.75 1.08
CA PHE A 48 7.62 2.55 0.41
C PHE A 48 7.08 2.90 -0.98
N PHE A 49 7.78 2.42 -2.01
CA PHE A 49 7.40 2.60 -3.41
C PHE A 49 6.58 1.39 -3.85
N ALA A 50 5.28 1.63 -4.05
CA ALA A 50 4.35 0.56 -4.34
C ALA A 50 4.49 0.06 -5.79
N VAL A 51 4.64 -1.26 -5.93
CA VAL A 51 4.43 -1.99 -7.17
C VAL A 51 3.06 -2.64 -7.09
N TYR A 52 2.16 -2.22 -7.94
CA TYR A 52 0.74 -2.51 -7.87
C TYR A 52 0.20 -2.99 -9.21
N THR A 53 -0.78 -3.88 -9.17
CA THR A 53 -1.46 -4.30 -10.40
C THR A 53 -2.80 -3.58 -10.57
N SER A 54 -2.85 -2.59 -11.45
CA SER A 54 -4.09 -1.94 -11.84
C SER A 54 -5.08 -2.91 -12.49
N ASN A 55 -6.38 -2.59 -12.41
CA ASN A 55 -7.37 -3.37 -13.16
C ASN A 55 -7.09 -3.30 -14.67
N PRO A 56 -7.26 -4.40 -15.42
CA PRO A 56 -7.15 -4.36 -16.86
C PRO A 56 -8.27 -3.46 -17.47
N PRO A 57 -8.06 -2.91 -18.68
CA PRO A 57 -9.04 -2.02 -19.33
C PRO A 57 -10.42 -2.65 -19.55
N THR A 58 -10.53 -3.98 -19.47
CA THR A 58 -11.80 -4.73 -19.55
C THR A 58 -12.65 -4.61 -18.28
N VAL A 59 -12.06 -4.20 -17.16
CA VAL A 59 -12.79 -3.94 -15.91
C VAL A 59 -13.21 -2.47 -15.91
N PRO A 60 -14.51 -2.16 -15.74
CA PRO A 60 -15.00 -0.79 -15.67
C PRO A 60 -14.28 0.03 -14.59
N SER A 61 -14.19 1.34 -14.78
CA SER A 61 -13.57 2.25 -13.79
C SER A 61 -14.25 2.18 -12.43
N SER A 62 -13.60 2.67 -11.37
CA SER A 62 -14.19 2.74 -10.03
C SER A 62 -15.49 3.55 -10.02
N GLU A 63 -15.53 4.66 -10.76
CA GLU A 63 -16.72 5.49 -10.91
C GLU A 63 -17.88 4.70 -11.53
N ALA A 64 -17.62 3.94 -12.59
CA ALA A 64 -18.64 3.12 -13.27
C ALA A 64 -19.12 1.96 -12.40
N ARG A 65 -18.33 1.53 -11.41
CA ARG A 65 -18.67 0.47 -10.45
C ARG A 65 -19.25 1.01 -9.14
N THR A 66 -19.37 2.32 -8.98
CA THR A 66 -19.91 2.95 -7.78
C THR A 66 -21.41 2.91 -7.77
N VAL A 67 -22.00 2.29 -6.75
CA VAL A 67 -23.42 2.29 -6.45
C VAL A 67 -23.67 3.30 -5.33
N LEU A 68 -24.56 4.27 -5.59
CA LEU A 68 -24.96 5.28 -4.61
C LEU A 68 -26.28 4.91 -3.95
N SER A 69 -26.42 5.23 -2.67
CA SER A 69 -27.67 5.17 -1.89
C SER A 69 -27.91 6.47 -1.13
N ASP A 70 -29.05 6.58 -0.44
CA ASP A 70 -29.32 7.73 0.42
C ASP A 70 -28.41 7.76 1.66
N GLU A 71 -27.87 6.60 2.06
CA GLU A 71 -27.03 6.46 3.23
C GLU A 71 -25.53 6.57 2.92
N GLY A 72 -25.12 6.25 1.67
CA GLY A 72 -23.72 6.24 1.30
C GLY A 72 -23.42 5.71 -0.08
N TYR A 73 -22.30 5.01 -0.22
CA TYR A 73 -21.89 4.41 -1.49
C TYR A 73 -21.09 3.12 -1.29
N GLN A 74 -21.05 2.32 -2.33
CA GLN A 74 -20.20 1.15 -2.43
C GLN A 74 -19.62 1.05 -3.84
N VAL A 75 -18.30 0.84 -3.93
CA VAL A 75 -17.66 0.45 -5.19
C VAL A 75 -17.68 -1.06 -5.28
N ILE A 76 -18.33 -1.60 -6.32
CA ILE A 76 -18.35 -3.04 -6.56
C ILE A 76 -16.91 -3.55 -6.70
N ILE A 77 -16.54 -4.54 -5.89
CA ILE A 77 -15.20 -5.14 -5.88
C ILE A 77 -14.91 -5.75 -7.26
N PRO A 78 -13.74 -5.46 -7.88
CA PRO A 78 -13.37 -6.10 -9.12
C PRO A 78 -13.03 -7.59 -8.90
N PRO A 79 -13.11 -8.42 -9.94
CA PRO A 79 -12.74 -9.83 -9.85
C PRO A 79 -11.23 -9.98 -9.57
N PRO A 80 -10.81 -11.17 -9.07
CA PRO A 80 -9.39 -11.52 -9.00
C PRO A 80 -8.70 -11.35 -10.36
N LEU A 81 -7.42 -10.95 -10.32
CA LEU A 81 -6.64 -10.76 -11.53
C LEU A 81 -6.01 -12.08 -12.02
N PRO A 82 -5.89 -12.28 -13.34
CA PRO A 82 -5.09 -13.37 -13.88
C PRO A 82 -3.62 -13.22 -13.46
N TYR A 83 -3.01 -14.31 -13.01
CA TYR A 83 -1.61 -14.32 -12.56
C TYR A 83 -0.64 -13.68 -13.57
N ASN A 84 -0.67 -14.11 -14.84
CA ASN A 84 0.24 -13.60 -15.87
C ASN A 84 0.12 -12.08 -16.06
N TYR A 85 -1.10 -11.54 -15.96
CA TYR A 85 -1.32 -10.10 -16.06
C TYR A 85 -0.71 -9.37 -14.85
N ALA A 86 -0.96 -9.87 -13.64
CA ALA A 86 -0.41 -9.29 -12.41
C ALA A 86 1.12 -9.35 -12.40
N HIS A 87 1.69 -10.49 -12.73
CA HIS A 87 3.14 -10.70 -12.78
C HIS A 87 3.82 -9.74 -13.76
N GLN A 88 3.31 -9.61 -14.98
CA GLN A 88 3.88 -8.69 -15.98
C GLN A 88 3.73 -7.22 -15.57
N SER A 89 2.62 -6.83 -14.95
CA SER A 89 2.40 -5.47 -14.49
C SER A 89 3.40 -5.06 -13.41
N VAL A 90 3.62 -5.96 -12.44
CA VAL A 90 4.57 -5.72 -11.35
C VAL A 90 6.00 -5.68 -11.85
N LEU A 91 6.40 -6.56 -12.76
CA LEU A 91 7.76 -6.54 -13.35
C LEU A 91 8.06 -5.20 -14.03
N LYS A 92 7.12 -4.63 -14.78
CA LYS A 92 7.32 -3.31 -15.41
C LYS A 92 7.57 -2.19 -14.37
N MET A 93 6.92 -2.25 -13.21
CA MET A 93 7.15 -1.27 -12.17
C MET A 93 8.49 -1.49 -11.45
N ILE A 94 8.90 -2.74 -11.27
CA ILE A 94 10.23 -3.07 -10.75
C ILE A 94 11.31 -2.57 -11.72
N ASP A 95 11.17 -2.86 -13.03
CA ASP A 95 12.10 -2.37 -14.06
C ASP A 95 12.18 -0.83 -14.08
N LEU A 96 11.04 -0.14 -13.89
CA LEU A 96 11.02 1.32 -13.76
C LEU A 96 11.77 1.77 -12.49
N MET A 97 11.58 1.10 -11.36
CA MET A 97 12.24 1.46 -10.11
C MET A 97 13.77 1.26 -10.19
N GLU A 98 14.23 0.14 -10.77
CA GLU A 98 15.64 -0.12 -11.05
C GLU A 98 16.23 0.98 -11.96
N LYS A 99 15.48 1.41 -12.98
CA LYS A 99 15.89 2.50 -13.87
C LYS A 99 15.92 3.87 -13.18
N ILE A 100 14.98 4.16 -12.27
CA ILE A 100 15.00 5.37 -11.44
C ILE A 100 16.26 5.37 -10.56
N GLU A 101 16.60 4.25 -9.94
CA GLU A 101 17.82 4.14 -9.13
C GLU A 101 19.06 4.42 -10.00
N GLU A 102 19.21 3.75 -11.14
CA GLU A 102 20.34 3.94 -12.06
C GLU A 102 20.46 5.41 -12.52
N GLU A 103 19.40 6.00 -13.05
CA GLU A 103 19.39 7.37 -13.56
C GLU A 103 19.49 8.43 -12.45
N SER A 104 19.22 8.05 -11.19
CA SER A 104 19.39 8.95 -10.04
C SER A 104 20.84 9.33 -9.76
N GLN A 105 21.81 8.58 -10.30
CA GLN A 105 23.23 8.78 -10.08
C GLN A 105 23.62 8.78 -8.58
N GLY A 106 23.07 7.82 -7.85
CA GLY A 106 23.35 7.64 -6.41
C GLY A 106 22.55 8.54 -5.47
N ARG A 107 21.60 9.34 -5.97
CA ARG A 107 20.73 10.17 -5.12
C ARG A 107 19.52 9.42 -4.56
N LEU A 108 19.21 8.25 -5.12
CA LEU A 108 18.17 7.33 -4.64
C LEU A 108 18.75 5.92 -4.66
N LYS A 109 18.40 5.10 -3.67
CA LYS A 109 18.81 3.71 -3.56
C LYS A 109 17.63 2.82 -3.16
N ILE A 110 17.46 1.69 -3.87
CA ILE A 110 16.60 0.59 -3.43
C ILE A 110 17.30 -0.10 -2.26
N VAL A 111 16.70 -0.02 -1.06
CA VAL A 111 17.28 -0.58 0.16
C VAL A 111 16.67 -1.93 0.46
N THR A 112 17.51 -2.89 0.83
CA THR A 112 17.12 -4.29 1.07
C THR A 112 17.40 -4.77 2.49
N ASN A 113 18.00 -3.91 3.33
CA ASN A 113 18.29 -4.19 4.74
C ASN A 113 18.43 -2.90 5.53
N TYR A 114 18.44 -3.03 6.87
CA TYR A 114 18.54 -1.89 7.77
C TYR A 114 19.83 -1.08 7.60
N GLN A 115 20.96 -1.72 7.37
CA GLN A 115 22.26 -1.05 7.22
C GLN A 115 22.28 -0.14 5.97
N GLU A 116 21.66 -0.59 4.87
CA GLU A 116 21.51 0.23 3.67
C GLU A 116 20.57 1.42 3.91
N LEU A 117 19.44 1.19 4.61
CA LEU A 117 18.53 2.26 4.99
C LEU A 117 19.24 3.31 5.85
N GLU A 118 19.94 2.88 6.92
CA GLU A 118 20.68 3.78 7.81
C GLU A 118 21.72 4.59 7.04
N ALA A 119 22.51 3.93 6.20
CA ALA A 119 23.49 4.61 5.34
C ALA A 119 22.87 5.64 4.40
N CYS A 120 21.70 5.36 3.84
CA CYS A 120 20.95 6.33 3.01
C CYS A 120 20.53 7.56 3.83
N LEU A 121 20.00 7.34 5.04
CA LEU A 121 19.55 8.42 5.92
C LEU A 121 20.69 9.31 6.41
N GLU A 122 21.89 8.75 6.62
CA GLU A 122 23.11 9.48 7.01
C GLU A 122 23.70 10.27 5.84
N ASN A 123 23.71 9.71 4.64
CA ASN A 123 24.34 10.29 3.46
C ASN A 123 23.39 11.13 2.59
N HIS A 124 22.15 11.40 3.07
CA HIS A 124 21.13 12.16 2.34
C HIS A 124 20.76 11.55 0.97
N VAL A 125 20.81 10.23 0.87
CA VAL A 125 20.31 9.46 -0.27
C VAL A 125 18.87 9.09 0.01
N MET A 126 17.97 9.26 -0.96
CA MET A 126 16.57 8.84 -0.80
C MET A 126 16.49 7.32 -0.74
N ALA A 127 16.00 6.77 0.37
CA ALA A 127 15.83 5.33 0.53
C ALA A 127 14.50 4.86 -0.06
N ALA A 128 14.52 3.94 -1.01
CA ALA A 128 13.32 3.34 -1.58
C ALA A 128 13.18 1.89 -1.11
N VAL A 129 12.12 1.61 -0.37
CA VAL A 129 11.72 0.24 -0.04
C VAL A 129 10.73 -0.24 -1.10
N LEU A 130 11.06 -1.31 -1.79
CA LEU A 130 10.17 -1.91 -2.77
C LEU A 130 9.02 -2.63 -2.04
N HIS A 131 7.80 -2.13 -2.24
CA HIS A 131 6.58 -2.64 -1.63
C HIS A 131 5.68 -3.28 -2.68
N LEU A 132 5.37 -4.56 -2.53
CA LEU A 132 4.40 -5.25 -3.38
C LEU A 132 2.99 -5.06 -2.80
N GLU A 133 2.17 -4.23 -3.43
CA GLU A 133 0.80 -3.95 -2.99
C GLU A 133 -0.19 -4.93 -3.63
N GLY A 134 -0.52 -5.96 -2.86
CA GLY A 134 -1.31 -7.10 -3.29
C GLY A 134 -0.46 -8.26 -3.82
N ALA A 135 -0.71 -9.45 -3.29
CA ALA A 135 0.05 -10.66 -3.60
C ALA A 135 -0.39 -11.37 -4.90
N GLU A 136 -1.12 -10.68 -5.80
CA GLU A 136 -1.59 -11.24 -7.07
C GLU A 136 -0.49 -11.84 -7.96
N PRO A 137 0.76 -11.31 -8.02
CA PRO A 137 1.83 -11.89 -8.82
C PRO A 137 2.55 -13.05 -8.14
N ILE A 138 2.17 -13.42 -6.92
CA ILE A 138 2.72 -14.57 -6.19
C ILE A 138 1.89 -15.81 -6.46
N LEU A 139 2.53 -16.94 -6.71
CA LEU A 139 1.86 -18.23 -6.88
C LEU A 139 1.38 -18.76 -5.52
N PRO A 140 0.21 -19.43 -5.44
CA PRO A 140 -0.34 -19.91 -4.16
C PRO A 140 0.55 -20.94 -3.44
N ASN A 141 1.46 -21.60 -4.14
CA ASN A 141 2.49 -22.49 -3.57
C ASN A 141 3.76 -21.77 -3.12
N LEU A 142 3.83 -20.44 -3.31
CA LEU A 142 4.93 -19.54 -2.94
C LEU A 142 6.25 -19.78 -3.68
N GLU A 143 6.31 -20.64 -4.71
CA GLU A 143 7.56 -21.01 -5.38
C GLU A 143 8.29 -19.83 -6.03
N ASN A 144 7.59 -18.72 -6.32
CA ASN A 144 8.19 -17.52 -6.91
C ASN A 144 8.35 -16.35 -5.91
N LEU A 145 8.13 -16.56 -4.62
CA LEU A 145 8.31 -15.51 -3.61
C LEU A 145 9.77 -15.07 -3.50
N ASP A 146 10.70 -16.02 -3.52
CA ASP A 146 12.14 -15.76 -3.50
C ASP A 146 12.60 -14.89 -4.68
N PHE A 147 11.97 -15.03 -5.86
CA PHE A 147 12.26 -14.19 -7.01
C PHE A 147 11.99 -12.70 -6.70
N PHE A 148 10.84 -12.36 -6.11
CA PHE A 148 10.52 -10.97 -5.75
C PHE A 148 11.43 -10.46 -4.62
N TYR A 149 11.77 -11.31 -3.67
CA TYR A 149 12.74 -10.97 -2.62
C TYR A 149 14.11 -10.62 -3.20
N GLN A 150 14.61 -11.40 -4.16
CA GLN A 150 15.87 -11.14 -4.85
C GLN A 150 15.81 -9.88 -5.72
N LYS A 151 14.63 -9.52 -6.23
CA LYS A 151 14.37 -8.25 -6.92
C LYS A 151 14.31 -7.04 -5.97
N GLY A 152 14.53 -7.23 -4.68
CA GLY A 152 14.59 -6.16 -3.68
C GLY A 152 13.31 -5.92 -2.90
N MET A 153 12.24 -6.69 -3.10
CA MET A 153 11.03 -6.59 -2.28
C MET A 153 11.34 -6.83 -0.81
N ARG A 154 10.94 -5.91 0.06
CA ARG A 154 11.07 -6.04 1.53
C ARG A 154 9.78 -5.75 2.26
N SER A 155 8.72 -5.39 1.54
CA SER A 155 7.38 -5.20 2.09
C SER A 155 6.34 -5.78 1.15
N LEU A 156 5.27 -6.36 1.71
CA LEU A 156 4.21 -7.02 0.97
C LEU A 156 2.85 -6.79 1.64
N GLY A 157 1.91 -6.20 0.90
CA GLY A 157 0.49 -6.21 1.22
C GLY A 157 -0.15 -7.49 0.69
N ILE A 158 -0.89 -8.22 1.55
CA ILE A 158 -1.49 -9.50 1.17
C ILE A 158 -2.53 -9.31 0.06
N THR A 159 -3.35 -8.27 0.19
CA THR A 159 -4.38 -7.91 -0.78
C THR A 159 -4.33 -6.42 -1.09
N TRP A 160 -4.79 -6.04 -2.26
CA TRP A 160 -5.41 -4.75 -2.47
C TRP A 160 -6.92 -4.86 -2.22
N SER A 161 -7.73 -3.84 -2.58
CA SER A 161 -9.20 -3.85 -2.44
C SER A 161 -9.89 -4.78 -3.45
N ARG A 162 -9.45 -6.03 -3.49
CA ARG A 162 -10.03 -7.15 -4.25
C ARG A 162 -9.59 -8.49 -3.63
N PRO A 163 -10.33 -9.58 -3.85
CA PRO A 163 -9.86 -10.91 -3.45
C PRO A 163 -8.72 -11.40 -4.35
N ASN A 164 -7.81 -12.18 -3.77
CA ASN A 164 -6.79 -12.93 -4.50
C ASN A 164 -6.64 -14.34 -3.91
N ALA A 165 -5.60 -15.08 -4.29
CA ALA A 165 -5.37 -16.44 -3.80
C ALA A 165 -5.09 -16.53 -2.29
N PHE A 166 -4.76 -15.42 -1.63
CA PHE A 166 -4.28 -15.38 -0.25
C PHE A 166 -5.31 -14.84 0.75
N GLY A 167 -6.24 -13.98 0.30
CA GLY A 167 -7.22 -13.36 1.17
C GLY A 167 -8.22 -12.47 0.46
N SER A 168 -8.98 -11.73 1.24
CA SER A 168 -10.01 -10.81 0.76
C SER A 168 -9.67 -9.37 1.14
N GLY A 169 -9.56 -8.51 0.13
CA GLY A 169 -9.44 -7.07 0.34
C GLY A 169 -10.80 -6.42 0.63
N VAL A 170 -10.75 -5.31 1.37
CA VAL A 170 -11.95 -4.53 1.69
C VAL A 170 -12.50 -3.76 0.49
N PRO A 171 -13.82 -3.58 0.38
CA PRO A 171 -14.41 -2.69 -0.61
C PRO A 171 -14.16 -1.22 -0.26
N PHE A 172 -14.22 -0.33 -1.25
CA PHE A 172 -14.41 1.09 -1.00
C PHE A 172 -15.91 1.36 -0.76
N ALA A 173 -16.31 1.35 0.50
CA ALA A 173 -17.72 1.49 0.90
C ALA A 173 -17.87 2.40 2.13
N TYR A 174 -18.94 3.21 2.14
CA TYR A 174 -19.32 4.09 3.24
C TYR A 174 -20.84 4.19 3.39
N PRO A 175 -21.44 4.11 4.59
CA PRO A 175 -20.80 3.56 5.79
C PRO A 175 -20.59 2.05 5.65
N SER A 176 -19.52 1.52 6.22
CA SER A 176 -19.25 0.07 6.18
C SER A 176 -18.23 -0.33 7.26
N SER A 177 -18.35 -1.58 7.71
CA SER A 177 -17.35 -2.24 8.54
C SER A 177 -16.25 -2.86 7.68
N PRO A 178 -15.01 -3.02 8.20
CA PRO A 178 -13.98 -3.84 7.55
C PRO A 178 -14.26 -5.36 7.64
N ASP A 179 -15.24 -5.81 8.43
CA ASP A 179 -15.66 -7.23 8.49
C ASP A 179 -16.41 -7.62 7.21
N THR A 180 -15.66 -7.85 6.15
CA THR A 180 -16.16 -8.15 4.81
C THR A 180 -15.55 -9.44 4.27
N GLY A 181 -16.36 -10.49 4.15
CA GLY A 181 -15.92 -11.77 3.58
C GLY A 181 -15.08 -12.65 4.53
N PRO A 182 -14.46 -13.71 4.02
CA PRO A 182 -13.63 -14.63 4.79
C PRO A 182 -12.27 -14.02 5.16
N GLY A 183 -11.57 -14.62 6.13
CA GLY A 183 -10.18 -14.29 6.47
C GLY A 183 -9.18 -14.78 5.41
N LEU A 184 -7.95 -15.04 5.86
CA LEU A 184 -6.90 -15.58 5.00
C LEU A 184 -7.24 -16.99 4.52
N THR A 185 -6.86 -17.30 3.29
CA THR A 185 -6.87 -18.68 2.79
C THR A 185 -5.72 -19.48 3.43
N ASP A 186 -5.69 -20.81 3.23
CA ASP A 186 -4.55 -21.61 3.66
C ASP A 186 -3.24 -21.18 2.99
N ALA A 187 -3.30 -20.70 1.75
CA ALA A 187 -2.15 -20.10 1.07
C ALA A 187 -1.75 -18.76 1.72
N GLY A 188 -2.73 -17.95 2.13
CA GLY A 188 -2.50 -16.70 2.84
C GLY A 188 -1.81 -16.90 4.19
N LYS A 189 -2.24 -17.88 4.97
CA LYS A 189 -1.61 -18.25 6.24
C LYS A 189 -0.15 -18.69 6.05
N LYS A 190 0.12 -19.48 5.01
CA LYS A 190 1.50 -19.88 4.65
C LYS A 190 2.33 -18.67 4.19
N LEU A 191 1.73 -17.73 3.47
CA LEU A 191 2.41 -16.50 3.04
C LEU A 191 2.83 -15.66 4.24
N VAL A 192 1.97 -15.47 5.25
CA VAL A 192 2.31 -14.77 6.50
C VAL A 192 3.53 -15.40 7.17
N ALA A 193 3.49 -16.70 7.41
CA ALA A 193 4.60 -17.43 8.04
C ALA A 193 5.90 -17.32 7.23
N LYS A 194 5.80 -17.37 5.89
CA LYS A 194 6.98 -17.27 5.02
C LYS A 194 7.55 -15.85 4.98
N CYS A 195 6.71 -14.82 5.05
CA CYS A 195 7.18 -13.43 5.16
C CYS A 195 7.94 -13.20 6.47
N ASP A 196 7.45 -13.73 7.60
CA ASP A 196 8.15 -13.66 8.88
C ASP A 196 9.52 -14.36 8.82
N GLU A 197 9.59 -15.58 8.24
CA GLU A 197 10.82 -16.32 8.05
C GLU A 197 11.86 -15.55 7.22
N MET A 198 11.39 -14.86 6.17
CA MET A 198 12.24 -14.11 5.23
C MET A 198 12.57 -12.69 5.71
N GLY A 199 11.95 -12.21 6.79
CA GLY A 199 12.07 -10.81 7.23
C GLY A 199 11.42 -9.82 6.26
N VAL A 200 10.34 -10.21 5.57
CA VAL A 200 9.52 -9.34 4.72
C VAL A 200 8.43 -8.70 5.58
N MET A 201 8.38 -7.38 5.63
CA MET A 201 7.36 -6.64 6.36
C MET A 201 5.99 -6.86 5.72
N LEU A 202 5.02 -7.35 6.50
CA LEU A 202 3.63 -7.45 6.07
C LEU A 202 2.92 -6.10 6.26
N ASP A 203 2.26 -5.63 5.21
CA ASP A 203 1.35 -4.50 5.26
C ASP A 203 -0.10 -5.01 5.30
N LEU A 204 -0.82 -4.64 6.36
CA LEU A 204 -2.20 -5.04 6.60
C LEU A 204 -3.21 -4.03 6.05
N ALA A 205 -2.74 -2.98 5.38
CA ALA A 205 -3.60 -2.08 4.63
C ALA A 205 -4.39 -2.86 3.56
N HIS A 206 -5.63 -2.44 3.27
CA HIS A 206 -6.57 -3.11 2.36
C HIS A 206 -7.09 -4.49 2.78
N LEU A 207 -6.48 -5.16 3.75
CA LEU A 207 -6.94 -6.47 4.21
C LEU A 207 -8.25 -6.34 5.00
N ASN A 208 -9.19 -7.27 4.82
CA ASN A 208 -10.41 -7.27 5.61
C ASN A 208 -10.15 -7.65 7.08
N GLU A 209 -11.12 -7.37 7.96
CA GLU A 209 -10.93 -7.52 9.41
C GLU A 209 -10.56 -8.95 9.82
N LYS A 210 -11.22 -9.97 9.26
CA LYS A 210 -10.88 -11.38 9.57
C LYS A 210 -9.46 -11.72 9.12
N GLY A 211 -9.06 -11.26 7.94
CA GLY A 211 -7.69 -11.44 7.45
C GLY A 211 -6.65 -10.71 8.31
N PHE A 212 -6.99 -9.52 8.81
CA PHE A 212 -6.15 -8.79 9.76
C PHE A 212 -5.90 -9.61 11.03
N TRP A 213 -6.97 -10.17 11.64
CA TRP A 213 -6.85 -10.97 12.86
C TRP A 213 -6.14 -12.30 12.61
N ASP A 214 -6.38 -12.97 11.48
CA ASP A 214 -5.62 -14.16 11.08
C ASP A 214 -4.12 -13.85 10.97
N ALA A 215 -3.75 -12.71 10.35
CA ALA A 215 -2.36 -12.29 10.24
C ALA A 215 -1.75 -11.92 11.61
N ALA A 216 -2.51 -11.22 12.46
CA ALA A 216 -2.08 -10.84 13.80
C ALA A 216 -1.85 -12.04 14.72
N GLU A 217 -2.63 -13.12 14.55
CA GLU A 217 -2.44 -14.36 15.32
C GLU A 217 -1.21 -15.16 14.85
N LEU A 218 -0.91 -15.11 13.55
CA LEU A 218 0.13 -15.94 12.94
C LEU A 218 1.51 -15.28 12.93
N SER A 219 1.57 -13.95 12.76
CA SER A 219 2.83 -13.22 12.67
C SER A 219 3.43 -12.97 14.05
N SER A 220 4.74 -13.16 14.16
CA SER A 220 5.54 -12.75 15.32
C SER A 220 6.16 -11.37 15.18
N ALA A 221 6.03 -10.73 13.99
CA ALA A 221 6.54 -9.41 13.71
C ALA A 221 5.57 -8.30 14.17
N PRO A 222 6.05 -7.06 14.37
CA PRO A 222 5.17 -5.91 14.60
C PRO A 222 4.14 -5.75 13.47
N LEU A 223 2.89 -5.50 13.84
CA LEU A 223 1.82 -5.28 12.86
C LEU A 223 1.96 -3.90 12.21
N VAL A 224 1.86 -3.84 10.90
CA VAL A 224 2.01 -2.59 10.15
C VAL A 224 0.83 -2.39 9.22
N SER A 225 0.29 -1.16 9.20
CA SER A 225 -0.61 -0.69 8.17
C SER A 225 -0.07 0.61 7.60
N THR A 226 0.50 0.55 6.40
CA THR A 226 1.30 1.64 5.84
C THR A 226 0.48 2.89 5.49
N HIS A 227 -0.82 2.71 5.16
CA HIS A 227 -1.71 3.78 4.70
C HIS A 227 -3.17 3.45 4.99
N SER A 228 -3.65 3.87 6.16
CA SER A 228 -5.03 3.69 6.62
C SER A 228 -5.54 4.95 7.33
N ALA A 229 -6.78 4.94 7.78
CA ALA A 229 -7.36 6.00 8.60
C ALA A 229 -8.17 5.39 9.74
N ALA A 230 -8.72 6.22 10.65
CA ALA A 230 -9.52 5.77 11.79
C ALA A 230 -10.97 5.52 11.38
N TRP A 231 -11.46 4.31 11.61
CA TRP A 231 -12.87 3.96 11.42
C TRP A 231 -13.79 4.73 12.38
N GLY A 232 -13.32 5.00 13.58
CA GLY A 232 -14.06 5.78 14.58
C GLY A 232 -14.34 7.23 14.15
N ILE A 233 -13.56 7.80 13.23
CA ILE A 233 -13.83 9.11 12.63
C ILE A 233 -14.69 8.94 11.36
N ILE A 234 -14.26 8.08 10.44
CA ILE A 234 -14.95 7.82 9.18
C ILE A 234 -15.20 6.32 9.06
N PRO A 235 -16.45 5.84 9.26
CA PRO A 235 -16.80 4.43 9.28
C PRO A 235 -16.82 3.84 7.86
N LYS A 236 -15.64 3.61 7.32
CA LYS A 236 -15.41 2.98 6.02
C LYS A 236 -14.72 1.63 6.17
N ALA A 237 -15.05 0.69 5.29
CA ALA A 237 -14.42 -0.62 5.27
C ALA A 237 -12.88 -0.56 5.18
N ARG A 238 -12.34 0.49 4.53
CA ARG A 238 -10.90 0.70 4.33
C ARG A 238 -10.16 1.18 5.58
N ASN A 239 -10.88 1.69 6.58
CA ASN A 239 -10.31 2.29 7.78
C ASN A 239 -10.22 1.25 8.91
N LEU A 240 -9.20 1.42 9.76
CA LEU A 240 -8.93 0.53 10.89
C LEU A 240 -9.86 0.83 12.07
N THR A 241 -10.39 -0.21 12.67
CA THR A 241 -11.15 -0.11 13.93
C THR A 241 -10.20 0.19 15.09
N ASP A 242 -10.77 0.67 16.22
CA ASP A 242 -9.99 0.94 17.43
C ASP A 242 -9.25 -0.31 17.94
N ASP A 243 -9.87 -1.48 17.83
CA ASP A 243 -9.26 -2.73 18.29
C ASP A 243 -8.09 -3.13 17.39
N GLN A 244 -8.19 -2.92 16.06
CA GLN A 244 -7.06 -3.12 15.14
C GLN A 244 -5.93 -2.13 15.42
N LEU A 245 -6.25 -0.84 15.68
CA LEU A 245 -5.26 0.17 16.04
C LEU A 245 -4.54 -0.16 17.35
N LYS A 246 -5.28 -0.63 18.36
CA LYS A 246 -4.70 -1.11 19.63
C LYS A 246 -3.80 -2.32 19.42
N ALA A 247 -4.20 -3.29 18.59
CA ALA A 247 -3.36 -4.45 18.26
C ALA A 247 -2.04 -4.02 17.57
N ILE A 248 -2.10 -3.06 16.66
CA ILE A 248 -0.90 -2.47 16.05
C ILE A 248 0.00 -1.84 17.12
N ARG A 249 -0.54 -1.00 17.98
CA ARG A 249 0.20 -0.38 19.12
C ARG A 249 0.83 -1.46 20.02
N ASP A 250 0.04 -2.43 20.45
CA ASP A 250 0.46 -3.46 21.42
C ASP A 250 1.53 -4.41 20.85
N SER A 251 1.61 -4.53 19.52
CA SER A 251 2.68 -5.24 18.82
C SER A 251 3.95 -4.38 18.60
N ASN A 252 4.03 -3.14 19.09
CA ASN A 252 5.04 -2.14 18.73
C ASN A 252 5.07 -1.87 17.20
N GLY A 253 3.94 -1.93 16.55
CA GLY A 253 3.77 -1.72 15.13
C GLY A 253 3.62 -0.24 14.73
N VAL A 254 3.25 -0.02 13.47
CA VAL A 254 3.09 1.32 12.88
C VAL A 254 1.81 1.42 12.08
N ALA A 255 1.04 2.49 12.30
CA ALA A 255 -0.08 2.86 11.45
C ALA A 255 0.22 4.18 10.73
N GLY A 256 0.30 4.14 9.39
CA GLY A 256 0.44 5.32 8.54
C GLY A 256 -0.93 5.90 8.19
N ILE A 257 -1.04 7.24 8.16
CA ILE A 257 -2.27 7.93 7.76
C ILE A 257 -2.29 8.11 6.24
N ILE A 258 -3.33 7.57 5.62
CA ILE A 258 -3.59 7.73 4.19
C ILE A 258 -4.01 9.18 3.87
N PHE A 259 -3.60 9.69 2.70
CA PHE A 259 -4.01 11.01 2.21
C PHE A 259 -5.11 10.95 1.15
N SER A 260 -5.73 9.80 0.98
CA SER A 260 -6.92 9.65 0.15
C SER A 260 -8.10 10.40 0.77
N VAL A 261 -8.58 11.43 0.09
CA VAL A 261 -9.70 12.27 0.55
C VAL A 261 -10.92 11.43 0.93
N ASN A 262 -11.21 10.40 0.15
CA ASN A 262 -12.36 9.54 0.40
C ASN A 262 -12.24 8.73 1.69
N ASP A 263 -11.02 8.46 2.17
CA ASP A 263 -10.80 7.63 3.36
C ASP A 263 -10.69 8.47 4.64
N ILE A 264 -10.26 9.74 4.52
CA ILE A 264 -10.12 10.65 5.66
C ILE A 264 -11.30 11.59 5.87
N ASP A 265 -12.06 11.95 4.81
CA ASP A 265 -13.23 12.82 4.84
C ASP A 265 -14.36 12.23 4.00
N GLY A 266 -14.61 10.94 4.19
CA GLY A 266 -15.69 10.21 3.54
C GLY A 266 -17.06 10.76 3.94
N GLY A 267 -18.06 10.51 3.11
CA GLY A 267 -19.43 10.90 3.35
C GLY A 267 -20.34 10.08 2.46
N LYS A 268 -21.60 10.48 2.36
CA LYS A 268 -22.61 9.79 1.54
C LYS A 268 -22.25 9.69 0.05
N ARG A 269 -21.29 10.48 -0.41
CA ARG A 269 -20.77 10.49 -1.78
C ARG A 269 -19.26 10.65 -1.79
N PRO A 270 -18.56 10.07 -2.78
CA PRO A 270 -17.14 10.32 -2.95
C PRO A 270 -16.84 11.81 -3.06
N LYS A 271 -15.75 12.24 -2.44
CA LYS A 271 -15.26 13.63 -2.45
C LYS A 271 -13.95 13.76 -3.20
N HIS A 272 -13.64 14.98 -3.64
CA HIS A 272 -12.41 15.31 -4.36
C HIS A 272 -11.49 16.27 -3.58
N ASP A 273 -11.96 16.79 -2.44
CA ASP A 273 -11.22 17.69 -1.56
C ASP A 273 -11.56 17.46 -0.09
N ALA A 274 -10.61 17.76 0.78
CA ALA A 274 -10.76 17.77 2.23
C ALA A 274 -9.85 18.82 2.86
N PRO A 275 -10.25 19.46 3.97
CA PRO A 275 -9.35 20.31 4.73
C PRO A 275 -8.16 19.52 5.26
N ILE A 276 -6.98 20.12 5.28
CA ILE A 276 -5.78 19.46 5.83
C ILE A 276 -5.94 19.12 7.33
N THR A 277 -6.82 19.85 8.04
CA THR A 277 -7.16 19.55 9.43
C THR A 277 -7.73 18.16 9.63
N THR A 278 -8.40 17.60 8.62
CA THR A 278 -8.93 16.23 8.67
C THR A 278 -7.83 15.20 8.88
N ILE A 279 -6.67 15.37 8.23
CA ILE A 279 -5.49 14.51 8.46
C ILE A 279 -5.03 14.63 9.91
N ILE A 280 -4.98 15.85 10.45
CA ILE A 280 -4.56 16.13 11.82
C ILE A 280 -5.52 15.46 12.82
N ASP A 281 -6.82 15.47 12.54
CA ASP A 281 -7.82 14.85 13.40
C ASP A 281 -7.63 13.33 13.48
N HIS A 282 -7.34 12.68 12.35
CA HIS A 282 -6.99 11.25 12.34
C HIS A 282 -5.69 10.97 13.11
N ILE A 283 -4.64 11.78 12.90
CA ILE A 283 -3.36 11.61 13.64
C ILE A 283 -3.61 11.71 15.16
N ARG A 284 -4.37 12.71 15.62
CA ARG A 284 -4.68 12.88 17.03
C ARG A 284 -5.48 11.70 17.58
N TYR A 285 -6.49 11.27 16.83
CA TYR A 285 -7.31 10.12 17.22
C TYR A 285 -6.47 8.85 17.45
N LEU A 286 -5.54 8.55 16.51
CA LEU A 286 -4.64 7.41 16.67
C LEU A 286 -3.68 7.58 17.86
N ALA A 287 -3.21 8.80 18.11
CA ALA A 287 -2.29 9.09 19.20
C ALA A 287 -2.96 9.02 20.60
N ASP A 288 -4.27 9.18 20.66
CA ASP A 288 -5.07 9.15 21.91
C ASP A 288 -5.53 7.71 22.26
N LEU A 289 -5.40 6.73 21.35
CA LEU A 289 -5.73 5.31 21.57
C LEU A 289 -4.59 4.54 22.21
#